data_797420beb68234bec92da67d305e595b
#
_entry.id   797420beb68234bec92da67d305e595b
#
_cell.length_a   1.000
_cell.length_b   1.000
_cell.length_c   1.000
_cell.angle_alpha   90.00
_cell.angle_beta   90.00
_cell.angle_gamma   90.00
#
_symmetry.space_group_name_H-M   'P 1'
#
loop_
_entity.id
_entity.type
_entity.pdbx_description
1 polymer ?
#
loop_
_entity_poly.entity_id
_entity_poly.type
_entity_poly.pdbx_seq_one_letter_code
_entity_poly.pdbx_strand_id
1 'polypeptide(L)'
;MIRIISIVVATLLFCYIVFVSFFFREIRQDSICQDLQVVVKDSLDKHFVSESDLVSILKKAGLDPIKRSMADVNTDRIETELLKNEMIAQVEAYKTPSGIIKLEVMQKMPILRIMGVRGSYYVDNLGTTMPISRRYAAHVPIVSGYVEKELAVTDLYKFALFLQENEFWNDQIEQIYVYPDNDIELIPRVGNHRIMLGTLDEFKEKLANLKLFYEQAIPKVGWEKYSMINLKYKNQIVCTKK
;
A
#
# COMPACT_ATOMS: atom_id res chain seq x y z
N MET A 1 -14.24 -54.70 33.39
CA MET A 1 -13.04 -54.97 32.62
C MET A 1 -12.86 -53.97 31.44
N ILE A 2 -13.80 -53.85 30.52
CA ILE A 2 -13.68 -52.97 29.31
C ILE A 2 -13.39 -51.50 29.65
N ARG A 3 -14.02 -50.92 30.66
CA ARG A 3 -13.78 -49.52 31.09
C ARG A 3 -12.36 -49.28 31.62
N ILE A 4 -11.79 -50.25 32.32
CA ILE A 4 -10.43 -50.16 32.86
C ILE A 4 -9.40 -50.21 31.72
N ILE A 5 -9.62 -51.12 30.76
CA ILE A 5 -8.78 -51.26 29.56
C ILE A 5 -8.83 -49.97 28.73
N SER A 6 -10.00 -49.34 28.55
CA SER A 6 -10.16 -48.08 27.83
C SER A 6 -9.40 -46.94 28.50
N ILE A 7 -9.42 -46.86 29.83
CA ILE A 7 -8.67 -45.81 30.58
C ILE A 7 -7.17 -46.03 30.42
N VAL A 8 -6.69 -47.26 30.51
CA VAL A 8 -5.26 -47.58 30.36
C VAL A 8 -4.77 -47.23 28.94
N VAL A 9 -5.56 -47.58 27.90
CA VAL A 9 -5.21 -47.23 26.51
C VAL A 9 -5.20 -45.72 26.30
N ALA A 10 -6.17 -44.98 26.83
CA ALA A 10 -6.21 -43.52 26.74
C ALA A 10 -5.02 -42.86 27.43
N THR A 11 -4.59 -43.36 28.59
CA THR A 11 -3.44 -42.86 29.33
C THR A 11 -2.12 -43.10 28.57
N LEU A 12 -1.98 -44.28 27.98
CA LEU A 12 -0.81 -44.62 27.14
C LEU A 12 -0.73 -43.72 25.90
N LEU A 13 -1.89 -43.52 25.23
CA LEU A 13 -1.97 -42.61 24.09
C LEU A 13 -1.60 -41.17 24.46
N PHE A 14 -2.08 -40.69 25.58
CA PHE A 14 -1.74 -39.35 26.10
C PHE A 14 -0.25 -39.20 26.41
N CYS A 15 0.34 -40.20 27.11
CA CYS A 15 1.78 -40.24 27.40
C CYS A 15 2.60 -40.29 26.10
N TYR A 16 2.16 -41.06 25.11
CA TYR A 16 2.82 -41.11 23.80
C TYR A 16 2.79 -39.77 23.08
N ILE A 17 1.65 -39.06 23.04
CA ILE A 17 1.52 -37.72 22.42
C ILE A 17 2.42 -36.72 23.13
N VAL A 18 2.44 -36.73 24.46
CA VAL A 18 3.32 -35.84 25.25
C VAL A 18 4.80 -36.14 24.97
N PHE A 19 5.19 -37.40 24.95
CA PHE A 19 6.55 -37.83 24.67
C PHE A 19 6.99 -37.41 23.25
N VAL A 20 6.15 -37.68 22.24
CA VAL A 20 6.41 -37.29 20.85
C VAL A 20 6.53 -35.76 20.74
N SER A 21 5.66 -35.00 21.39
CA SER A 21 5.70 -33.53 21.39
C SER A 21 7.00 -32.99 22.00
N PHE A 22 7.45 -33.62 23.09
CA PHE A 22 8.70 -33.22 23.75
C PHE A 22 9.94 -33.57 22.90
N PHE A 23 9.98 -34.79 22.35
CA PHE A 23 11.08 -35.27 21.52
C PHE A 23 11.24 -34.46 20.23
N PHE A 24 10.14 -34.13 19.56
CA PHE A 24 10.19 -33.29 18.35
C PHE A 24 10.51 -31.82 18.67
N ARG A 25 10.26 -31.34 19.89
CA ARG A 25 10.63 -29.99 20.31
C ARG A 25 12.15 -29.85 20.48
N GLU A 26 12.82 -30.84 21.07
CA GLU A 26 14.28 -30.84 21.24
C GLU A 26 15.01 -30.87 19.89
N ILE A 27 14.61 -31.73 18.96
CA ILE A 27 15.23 -31.80 17.64
C ILE A 27 15.13 -30.51 16.85
N ARG A 28 14.08 -29.71 17.06
CA ARG A 28 13.91 -28.39 16.43
C ARG A 28 14.82 -27.30 16.98
N GLN A 29 15.24 -27.39 18.21
CA GLN A 29 16.03 -26.34 18.88
C GLN A 29 17.52 -26.38 18.52
N ASP A 30 18.07 -27.54 18.20
CA ASP A 30 19.50 -27.70 17.90
C ASP A 30 19.87 -27.49 16.42
N SER A 31 18.91 -27.25 15.54
CA SER A 31 19.20 -27.00 14.13
C SER A 31 19.78 -25.60 13.90
N ILE A 32 20.83 -25.53 13.09
CA ILE A 32 21.43 -24.27 12.63
C ILE A 32 20.65 -23.76 11.43
N CYS A 33 20.39 -22.45 11.37
CA CYS A 33 19.79 -21.82 10.20
C CYS A 33 20.72 -21.96 8.98
N GLN A 34 20.25 -22.68 7.98
CA GLN A 34 21.00 -22.98 6.76
C GLN A 34 20.82 -21.91 5.69
N ASP A 35 19.61 -21.32 5.63
CA ASP A 35 19.25 -20.36 4.58
C ASP A 35 18.17 -19.37 5.05
N LEU A 36 18.14 -18.22 4.37
CA LEU A 36 17.12 -17.17 4.52
C LEU A 36 16.42 -16.99 3.17
N GLN A 37 15.20 -17.51 3.05
CA GLN A 37 14.37 -17.31 1.87
C GLN A 37 13.53 -16.06 2.02
N VAL A 38 13.79 -15.07 1.17
CA VAL A 38 13.06 -13.81 1.15
C VAL A 38 12.09 -13.82 -0.03
N VAL A 39 10.83 -13.52 0.22
CA VAL A 39 9.78 -13.42 -0.79
C VAL A 39 9.12 -12.05 -0.66
N VAL A 40 9.29 -11.20 -1.66
CA VAL A 40 8.53 -9.95 -1.79
C VAL A 40 7.29 -10.26 -2.62
N LYS A 41 6.12 -10.34 -1.95
CA LYS A 41 4.86 -10.86 -2.55
C LYS A 41 4.35 -10.07 -3.75
N ASP A 42 4.66 -8.78 -3.82
CA ASP A 42 4.19 -7.84 -4.84
C ASP A 42 5.32 -7.25 -5.70
N SER A 43 6.41 -8.00 -5.86
CA SER A 43 7.61 -7.57 -6.60
C SER A 43 7.42 -7.41 -8.11
N LEU A 44 6.36 -7.98 -8.68
CA LEU A 44 6.06 -7.84 -10.12
C LEU A 44 5.53 -6.44 -10.46
N ASP A 45 4.79 -5.83 -9.54
CA ASP A 45 4.13 -4.54 -9.77
C ASP A 45 4.84 -3.36 -9.09
N LYS A 46 5.65 -3.64 -8.06
CA LYS A 46 6.30 -2.64 -7.21
C LYS A 46 7.74 -2.99 -6.93
N HIS A 47 8.60 -1.99 -7.01
CA HIS A 47 10.06 -2.16 -6.85
C HIS A 47 10.63 -1.19 -5.81
N PHE A 48 9.87 -0.90 -4.74
CA PHE A 48 10.35 -0.01 -3.66
C PHE A 48 11.44 -0.66 -2.82
N VAL A 49 11.33 -1.96 -2.57
CA VAL A 49 12.28 -2.74 -1.78
C VAL A 49 12.64 -4.02 -2.53
N SER A 50 13.92 -4.37 -2.55
CA SER A 50 14.42 -5.63 -3.10
C SER A 50 14.80 -6.61 -1.99
N GLU A 51 14.91 -7.90 -2.32
CA GLU A 51 15.40 -8.93 -1.40
C GLU A 51 16.79 -8.57 -0.84
N SER A 52 17.68 -8.04 -1.68
CA SER A 52 19.03 -7.62 -1.26
C SER A 52 19.02 -6.47 -0.25
N ASP A 53 18.01 -5.56 -0.32
CA ASP A 53 17.85 -4.49 0.67
C ASP A 53 17.48 -5.07 2.02
N LEU A 54 16.53 -6.00 2.04
CA LEU A 54 16.06 -6.66 3.27
C LEU A 54 17.18 -7.41 3.97
N VAL A 55 17.94 -8.21 3.20
CA VAL A 55 19.12 -8.90 3.74
C VAL A 55 20.16 -7.91 4.27
N SER A 56 20.39 -6.80 3.56
CA SER A 56 21.31 -5.74 4.00
C SER A 56 20.89 -5.08 5.31
N ILE A 57 19.59 -4.81 5.47
CA ILE A 57 19.02 -4.25 6.72
C ILE A 57 19.28 -5.22 7.87
N LEU A 58 18.97 -6.51 7.71
CA LEU A 58 19.17 -7.53 8.74
C LEU A 58 20.64 -7.68 9.12
N LYS A 59 21.54 -7.68 8.16
CA LYS A 59 22.99 -7.74 8.41
C LYS A 59 23.48 -6.53 9.20
N LYS A 60 23.08 -5.32 8.83
CA LYS A 60 23.44 -4.08 9.54
C LYS A 60 22.90 -4.05 10.98
N ALA A 61 21.69 -4.59 11.19
CA ALA A 61 21.09 -4.70 12.52
C ALA A 61 21.66 -5.84 13.36
N GLY A 62 22.56 -6.66 12.80
CA GLY A 62 23.09 -7.85 13.46
C GLY A 62 22.04 -8.94 13.67
N LEU A 63 21.00 -8.99 12.83
CA LEU A 63 19.90 -9.96 12.88
C LEU A 63 19.94 -11.01 11.76
N ASP A 64 21.06 -11.09 11.02
CA ASP A 64 21.25 -12.14 10.01
C ASP A 64 21.12 -13.52 10.68
N PRO A 65 20.14 -14.35 10.28
CA PRO A 65 19.90 -15.64 10.93
C PRO A 65 20.85 -16.74 10.46
N ILE A 66 21.54 -16.57 9.33
CA ILE A 66 22.37 -17.61 8.72
C ILE A 66 23.50 -18.03 9.67
N LYS A 67 23.67 -19.34 9.84
CA LYS A 67 24.65 -19.99 10.75
C LYS A 67 24.37 -19.77 12.24
N ARG A 68 23.20 -19.24 12.65
CA ARG A 68 22.79 -19.17 14.04
C ARG A 68 21.93 -20.38 14.41
N SER A 69 21.92 -20.73 15.69
CA SER A 69 20.95 -21.71 16.20
C SER A 69 19.52 -21.23 15.94
N MET A 70 18.64 -22.09 15.46
CA MET A 70 17.24 -21.79 15.25
C MET A 70 16.54 -21.39 16.56
N ALA A 71 17.05 -21.83 17.72
CA ALA A 71 16.56 -21.39 19.02
C ALA A 71 16.84 -19.91 19.27
N ASP A 72 18.01 -19.41 18.85
CA ASP A 72 18.46 -18.04 19.09
C ASP A 72 17.88 -17.03 18.08
N VAL A 73 17.38 -17.50 16.94
CA VAL A 73 16.74 -16.62 15.95
C VAL A 73 15.39 -16.15 16.49
N ASN A 74 15.29 -14.85 16.71
CA ASN A 74 14.04 -14.19 17.12
C ASN A 74 13.37 -13.56 15.88
N THR A 75 12.29 -14.19 15.39
CA THR A 75 11.53 -13.75 14.23
C THR A 75 10.84 -12.41 14.46
N ASP A 76 10.31 -12.17 15.66
CA ASP A 76 9.61 -10.92 15.98
C ASP A 76 10.55 -9.70 15.92
N ARG A 77 11.83 -9.91 16.30
CA ARG A 77 12.85 -8.86 16.17
C ARG A 77 13.21 -8.59 14.71
N ILE A 78 13.25 -9.63 13.87
CA ILE A 78 13.46 -9.51 12.43
C ILE A 78 12.32 -8.68 11.82
N GLU A 79 11.06 -9.03 12.11
CA GLU A 79 9.88 -8.32 11.64
C GLU A 79 9.88 -6.86 12.09
N THR A 80 10.10 -6.63 13.38
CA THR A 80 10.15 -5.26 13.96
C THR A 80 11.23 -4.41 13.31
N GLU A 81 12.39 -4.97 13.01
CA GLU A 81 13.49 -4.22 12.38
C GLU A 81 13.16 -3.85 10.94
N LEU A 82 12.58 -4.77 10.18
CA LEU A 82 12.21 -4.54 8.80
C LEU A 82 11.04 -3.56 8.67
N LEU A 83 10.07 -3.59 9.60
CA LEU A 83 8.95 -2.65 9.65
C LEU A 83 9.36 -1.20 9.93
N LYS A 84 10.60 -0.95 10.36
CA LYS A 84 11.14 0.43 10.44
C LYS A 84 11.35 1.06 9.06
N ASN A 85 11.41 0.25 8.01
CA ASN A 85 11.46 0.75 6.65
C ASN A 85 10.08 1.21 6.20
N GLU A 86 9.92 2.52 6.02
CA GLU A 86 8.65 3.18 5.68
C GLU A 86 8.05 2.75 4.33
N MET A 87 8.77 1.95 3.53
CA MET A 87 8.26 1.36 2.28
C MET A 87 7.57 0.00 2.48
N ILE A 88 7.65 -0.56 3.69
CA ILE A 88 7.12 -1.88 4.01
C ILE A 88 5.79 -1.74 4.74
N ALA A 89 4.78 -2.49 4.30
CA ALA A 89 3.46 -2.54 4.92
C ALA A 89 3.35 -3.68 5.93
N GLN A 90 3.89 -4.86 5.58
CA GLN A 90 3.77 -6.06 6.41
C GLN A 90 5.00 -6.95 6.23
N VAL A 91 5.39 -7.61 7.29
CA VAL A 91 6.47 -8.61 7.33
C VAL A 91 5.98 -9.81 8.12
N GLU A 92 6.22 -11.00 7.60
CA GLU A 92 6.00 -12.26 8.28
C GLU A 92 7.28 -13.09 8.20
N ALA A 93 7.86 -13.43 9.35
CA ALA A 93 9.05 -14.26 9.45
C ALA A 93 8.74 -15.54 10.23
N TYR A 94 9.03 -16.69 9.65
CA TYR A 94 8.77 -17.95 10.31
C TYR A 94 9.87 -18.98 10.08
N LYS A 95 10.02 -19.86 11.08
CA LYS A 95 10.99 -20.97 11.08
C LYS A 95 10.38 -22.20 10.40
N THR A 96 11.11 -22.80 9.47
CA THR A 96 10.68 -24.07 8.85
C THR A 96 11.32 -25.27 9.55
N PRO A 97 10.70 -26.45 9.48
CA PRO A 97 11.32 -27.67 10.03
C PRO A 97 12.66 -28.05 9.36
N SER A 98 12.90 -27.56 8.14
CA SER A 98 14.13 -27.80 7.36
C SER A 98 15.30 -26.90 7.75
N GLY A 99 15.19 -26.08 8.81
CA GLY A 99 16.26 -25.18 9.22
C GLY A 99 16.40 -23.93 8.35
N ILE A 100 15.33 -23.51 7.69
CA ILE A 100 15.28 -22.32 6.85
C ILE A 100 14.38 -21.27 7.53
N ILE A 101 14.79 -20.02 7.51
CA ILE A 101 13.91 -18.89 7.84
C ILE A 101 13.25 -18.41 6.55
N LYS A 102 11.91 -18.37 6.54
CA LYS A 102 11.15 -17.72 5.48
C LYS A 102 10.72 -16.33 5.92
N LEU A 103 10.92 -15.37 5.03
CA LEU A 103 10.59 -13.97 5.21
C LEU A 103 9.67 -13.55 4.07
N GLU A 104 8.42 -13.27 4.38
CA GLU A 104 7.43 -12.77 3.44
C GLU A 104 7.18 -11.29 3.69
N VAL A 105 7.37 -10.45 2.68
CA VAL A 105 7.29 -9.00 2.79
C VAL A 105 6.28 -8.47 1.80
N MET A 106 5.38 -7.60 2.29
CA MET A 106 4.48 -6.79 1.47
C MET A 106 4.92 -5.33 1.51
N GLN A 107 5.02 -4.72 0.35
CA GLN A 107 5.33 -3.30 0.21
C GLN A 107 4.07 -2.45 0.37
N LYS A 108 4.24 -1.20 0.82
CA LYS A 108 3.15 -0.22 0.81
C LYS A 108 2.64 0.04 -0.60
N MET A 109 1.37 0.34 -0.72
CA MET A 109 0.70 0.62 -1.99
C MET A 109 0.34 2.11 -2.07
N PRO A 110 1.16 2.94 -2.74
CA PRO A 110 0.83 4.34 -2.93
C PRO A 110 -0.40 4.49 -3.83
N ILE A 111 -1.23 5.48 -3.51
CA ILE A 111 -2.41 5.89 -4.29
C ILE A 111 -2.35 7.34 -4.74
N LEU A 112 -1.52 8.16 -4.11
CA LEU A 112 -1.25 9.54 -4.48
C LEU A 112 0.24 9.86 -4.36
N ARG A 113 0.74 10.70 -5.26
CA ARG A 113 2.07 11.32 -5.15
C ARG A 113 1.92 12.80 -4.88
N ILE A 114 2.30 13.23 -3.68
CA ILE A 114 2.30 14.63 -3.31
C ILE A 114 3.61 15.27 -3.79
N MET A 115 3.49 16.40 -4.48
CA MET A 115 4.59 17.27 -4.93
C MET A 115 4.24 18.72 -4.57
N GLY A 116 4.04 18.96 -3.28
CA GLY A 116 3.61 20.25 -2.77
C GLY A 116 4.78 21.15 -2.37
N VAL A 117 4.47 22.40 -2.05
CA VAL A 117 5.46 23.40 -1.58
C VAL A 117 6.15 22.99 -0.26
N ARG A 118 5.55 22.10 0.51
CA ARG A 118 6.07 21.60 1.81
C ARG A 118 6.86 20.30 1.70
N GLY A 119 7.06 19.78 0.50
CA GLY A 119 7.83 18.56 0.26
C GLY A 119 7.14 17.58 -0.68
N SER A 120 7.82 16.44 -0.91
CA SER A 120 7.34 15.40 -1.79
C SER A 120 7.32 14.07 -1.04
N TYR A 121 6.19 13.35 -1.14
CA TYR A 121 5.96 12.06 -0.51
C TYR A 121 4.81 11.34 -1.21
N TYR A 122 4.61 10.05 -0.90
CA TYR A 122 3.40 9.33 -1.29
C TYR A 122 2.41 9.25 -0.13
N VAL A 123 1.13 9.11 -0.46
CA VAL A 123 0.09 8.61 0.45
C VAL A 123 -0.30 7.21 -0.02
N ASP A 124 -0.30 6.26 0.90
CA ASP A 124 -0.63 4.86 0.63
C ASP A 124 -2.13 4.57 0.75
N ASN A 125 -2.52 3.35 0.42
CA ASN A 125 -3.90 2.88 0.48
C ASN A 125 -4.48 2.74 1.90
N LEU A 126 -3.67 2.98 2.93
CA LEU A 126 -4.10 3.06 4.33
C LEU A 126 -4.18 4.50 4.84
N GLY A 127 -3.94 5.50 3.97
CA GLY A 127 -3.93 6.91 4.34
C GLY A 127 -2.66 7.33 5.09
N THR A 128 -1.60 6.51 5.07
CA THR A 128 -0.33 6.85 5.71
C THR A 128 0.67 7.41 4.70
N THR A 129 1.60 8.22 5.17
CA THR A 129 2.65 8.77 4.31
C THR A 129 3.79 7.78 4.14
N MET A 130 4.42 7.77 2.96
CA MET A 130 5.66 7.07 2.69
C MET A 130 6.61 7.96 1.87
N PRO A 131 7.93 7.84 2.04
CA PRO A 131 8.90 8.68 1.33
C PRO A 131 8.97 8.36 -0.18
N ILE A 132 9.56 9.27 -0.96
CA ILE A 132 9.84 9.05 -2.37
C ILE A 132 10.99 8.04 -2.50
N SER A 133 10.79 7.02 -3.32
CA SER A 133 11.85 6.09 -3.69
C SER A 133 12.72 6.68 -4.82
N ARG A 134 14.03 6.42 -4.77
CA ARG A 134 14.94 6.74 -5.88
C ARG A 134 14.97 5.66 -6.95
N ARG A 135 14.46 4.47 -6.65
CA ARG A 135 14.49 3.31 -7.55
C ARG A 135 13.23 3.14 -8.36
N TYR A 136 12.09 3.50 -7.78
CA TYR A 136 10.80 3.23 -8.39
C TYR A 136 9.87 4.43 -8.19
N ALA A 137 9.15 4.77 -9.24
CA ALA A 137 8.09 5.77 -9.22
C ALA A 137 6.76 5.08 -9.51
N ALA A 138 5.85 5.12 -8.53
CA ALA A 138 4.51 4.58 -8.73
C ALA A 138 3.73 5.43 -9.73
N HIS A 139 2.97 4.75 -10.58
CA HIS A 139 2.06 5.39 -11.52
C HIS A 139 0.72 5.68 -10.83
N VAL A 140 0.68 6.83 -10.18
CA VAL A 140 -0.49 7.31 -9.42
C VAL A 140 -0.71 8.79 -9.71
N PRO A 141 -1.92 9.33 -9.51
CA PRO A 141 -2.19 10.76 -9.70
C PRO A 141 -1.23 11.64 -8.89
N ILE A 142 -0.78 12.72 -9.52
CA ILE A 142 0.12 13.70 -8.89
C ILE A 142 -0.72 14.81 -8.28
N VAL A 143 -0.47 15.12 -7.01
CA VAL A 143 -1.05 16.26 -6.31
C VAL A 143 0.03 17.32 -6.11
N SER A 144 -0.19 18.51 -6.59
CA SER A 144 0.75 19.64 -6.52
C SER A 144 0.09 20.89 -5.90
N GLY A 145 0.89 21.93 -5.63
CA GLY A 145 0.42 23.19 -5.06
C GLY A 145 0.54 23.24 -3.54
N TYR A 146 -0.45 23.84 -2.88
CA TYR A 146 -0.45 24.10 -1.43
C TYR A 146 -1.07 22.94 -0.63
N VAL A 147 -0.39 21.82 -0.62
CA VAL A 147 -0.90 20.59 0.01
C VAL A 147 -0.48 20.53 1.48
N GLU A 148 -1.45 20.70 2.38
CA GLU A 148 -1.29 20.41 3.80
C GLU A 148 -1.26 18.90 4.02
N LYS A 149 -0.43 18.43 4.99
CA LYS A 149 -0.31 17.00 5.27
C LYS A 149 -1.65 16.40 5.72
N GLU A 150 -2.39 17.15 6.52
CA GLU A 150 -3.72 16.72 6.99
C GLU A 150 -4.69 16.54 5.82
N LEU A 151 -4.77 17.52 4.91
CA LEU A 151 -5.58 17.42 3.70
C LEU A 151 -5.20 16.19 2.86
N ALA A 152 -3.89 15.92 2.74
CA ALA A 152 -3.38 14.80 1.94
C ALA A 152 -3.82 13.44 2.46
N VAL A 153 -3.81 13.23 3.80
CA VAL A 153 -4.14 11.95 4.44
C VAL A 153 -5.62 11.82 4.83
N THR A 154 -6.45 12.82 4.57
CA THR A 154 -7.89 12.82 4.86
C THR A 154 -8.70 12.93 3.58
N ASP A 155 -8.96 14.14 3.10
CA ASP A 155 -9.93 14.35 2.02
C ASP A 155 -9.35 14.01 0.64
N LEU A 156 -8.08 14.36 0.37
CA LEU A 156 -7.41 13.90 -0.85
C LEU A 156 -7.25 12.39 -0.88
N TYR A 157 -7.00 11.75 0.26
CA TYR A 157 -6.96 10.30 0.38
C TYR A 157 -8.31 9.67 0.00
N LYS A 158 -9.43 10.16 0.56
CA LYS A 158 -10.79 9.69 0.21
C LYS A 158 -11.10 9.90 -1.28
N PHE A 159 -10.67 11.05 -1.81
CA PHE A 159 -10.82 11.36 -3.22
C PHE A 159 -10.02 10.40 -4.11
N ALA A 160 -8.77 10.10 -3.73
CA ALA A 160 -7.92 9.16 -4.46
C ALA A 160 -8.47 7.73 -4.45
N LEU A 161 -9.00 7.26 -3.31
CA LEU A 161 -9.68 5.96 -3.25
C LEU A 161 -10.85 5.91 -4.23
N PHE A 162 -11.67 6.96 -4.26
CA PHE A 162 -12.78 7.04 -5.21
C PHE A 162 -12.29 7.01 -6.67
N LEU A 163 -11.21 7.73 -7.00
CA LEU A 163 -10.64 7.69 -8.35
C LEU A 163 -10.17 6.27 -8.69
N GLN A 164 -9.46 5.60 -7.79
CA GLN A 164 -8.94 4.25 -7.99
C GLN A 164 -10.05 3.21 -8.16
N GLU A 165 -11.15 3.33 -7.42
CA GLU A 165 -12.32 2.45 -7.51
C GLU A 165 -13.16 2.68 -8.78
N ASN A 166 -12.95 3.80 -9.47
CA ASN A 166 -13.72 4.19 -10.65
C ASN A 166 -12.81 4.25 -11.87
N GLU A 167 -12.83 3.18 -12.68
CA GLU A 167 -11.98 3.02 -13.87
C GLU A 167 -12.01 4.28 -14.78
N PHE A 168 -13.19 4.83 -15.05
CA PHE A 168 -13.31 6.03 -15.89
C PHE A 168 -12.52 7.22 -15.33
N TRP A 169 -12.63 7.51 -14.03
CA TRP A 169 -11.94 8.65 -13.43
C TRP A 169 -10.47 8.38 -13.19
N ASN A 170 -10.10 7.13 -12.88
CA ASN A 170 -8.71 6.71 -12.73
C ASN A 170 -7.93 6.91 -14.03
N ASP A 171 -8.57 6.63 -15.16
CA ASP A 171 -7.96 6.82 -16.48
C ASP A 171 -8.01 8.28 -16.95
N GLN A 172 -8.97 9.05 -16.47
CA GLN A 172 -9.20 10.42 -16.93
C GLN A 172 -8.35 11.45 -16.18
N ILE A 173 -8.12 11.28 -14.87
CA ILE A 173 -7.45 12.30 -14.04
C ILE A 173 -5.96 11.99 -13.93
N GLU A 174 -5.11 12.92 -14.37
CA GLU A 174 -3.65 12.78 -14.31
C GLU A 174 -3.05 13.56 -13.15
N GLN A 175 -3.50 14.81 -12.94
CA GLN A 175 -2.95 15.70 -11.93
C GLN A 175 -4.06 16.43 -11.18
N ILE A 176 -3.81 16.69 -9.91
CA ILE A 176 -4.64 17.44 -8.98
C ILE A 176 -3.80 18.64 -8.52
N TYR A 177 -4.33 19.85 -8.67
CA TYR A 177 -3.69 21.05 -8.15
C TYR A 177 -4.50 21.61 -6.99
N VAL A 178 -3.83 21.90 -5.88
CA VAL A 178 -4.44 22.47 -4.67
C VAL A 178 -4.06 23.94 -4.56
N TYR A 179 -5.05 24.81 -4.53
CA TYR A 179 -4.87 26.23 -4.32
C TYR A 179 -4.70 26.58 -2.83
N PRO A 180 -4.20 27.80 -2.48
CA PRO A 180 -4.00 28.20 -1.08
C PRO A 180 -5.30 28.21 -0.22
N ASP A 181 -6.45 28.35 -0.85
CA ASP A 181 -7.80 28.35 -0.23
C ASP A 181 -8.43 26.94 -0.19
N ASN A 182 -7.62 25.90 -0.50
CA ASN A 182 -8.02 24.50 -0.62
C ASN A 182 -9.00 24.21 -1.78
N ASP A 183 -9.16 25.11 -2.72
CA ASP A 183 -9.84 24.79 -3.98
C ASP A 183 -8.98 23.79 -4.79
N ILE A 184 -9.66 22.89 -5.46
CA ILE A 184 -9.07 21.82 -6.25
C ILE A 184 -9.31 22.07 -7.73
N GLU A 185 -8.24 22.00 -8.51
CA GLU A 185 -8.29 21.95 -9.98
C GLU A 185 -7.80 20.56 -10.43
N LEU A 186 -8.55 19.92 -11.32
CA LEU A 186 -8.18 18.64 -11.90
C LEU A 186 -7.68 18.86 -13.33
N ILE A 187 -6.61 18.17 -13.67
CA ILE A 187 -6.02 18.18 -15.02
C ILE A 187 -6.27 16.80 -15.63
N PRO A 188 -7.14 16.70 -16.65
CA PRO A 188 -7.44 15.43 -17.31
C PRO A 188 -6.36 15.05 -18.30
N ARG A 189 -6.26 13.76 -18.62
CA ARG A 189 -5.37 13.21 -19.67
C ARG A 189 -5.86 13.52 -21.08
N VAL A 190 -7.17 13.64 -21.24
CA VAL A 190 -7.81 13.89 -22.54
C VAL A 190 -8.39 15.28 -22.58
N GLY A 191 -8.05 16.03 -23.63
CA GLY A 191 -8.44 17.43 -23.82
C GLY A 191 -7.47 18.41 -23.16
N ASN A 192 -7.52 19.67 -23.61
CA ASN A 192 -6.66 20.76 -23.09
C ASN A 192 -7.44 21.72 -22.16
N HIS A 193 -8.45 21.21 -21.47
CA HIS A 193 -9.23 21.99 -20.53
C HIS A 193 -8.82 21.67 -19.09
N ARG A 194 -9.07 22.61 -18.20
CA ARG A 194 -8.92 22.41 -16.74
C ARG A 194 -10.28 22.26 -16.11
N ILE A 195 -10.37 21.49 -15.04
CA ILE A 195 -11.61 21.25 -14.31
C ILE A 195 -11.47 21.90 -12.95
N MET A 196 -12.16 23.01 -12.72
CA MET A 196 -12.24 23.66 -11.41
C MET A 196 -13.29 22.95 -10.57
N LEU A 197 -12.86 22.02 -9.70
CA LEU A 197 -13.74 21.24 -8.81
C LEU A 197 -14.22 22.09 -7.61
N GLY A 198 -13.38 23.04 -7.15
CA GLY A 198 -13.57 23.74 -5.89
C GLY A 198 -13.21 22.84 -4.69
N THR A 199 -13.92 22.95 -3.59
CA THR A 199 -13.68 22.07 -2.43
C THR A 199 -14.04 20.61 -2.74
N LEU A 200 -13.49 19.69 -1.95
CA LEU A 200 -13.79 18.26 -2.07
C LEU A 200 -15.17 17.89 -1.50
N ASP A 201 -15.97 18.87 -1.04
CA ASP A 201 -17.34 18.61 -0.65
C ASP A 201 -18.18 18.19 -1.86
N GLU A 202 -19.01 17.18 -1.67
CA GLU A 202 -19.92 16.64 -2.69
C GLU A 202 -19.21 16.27 -4.03
N PHE A 203 -17.89 15.97 -4.00
CA PHE A 203 -17.12 15.70 -5.22
C PHE A 203 -17.71 14.58 -6.08
N LYS A 204 -18.36 13.58 -5.47
CA LYS A 204 -18.99 12.47 -6.21
C LYS A 204 -20.12 12.96 -7.12
N GLU A 205 -20.94 13.88 -6.61
CA GLU A 205 -22.03 14.50 -7.39
C GLU A 205 -21.47 15.40 -8.50
N LYS A 206 -20.47 16.23 -8.18
CA LYS A 206 -19.79 17.09 -9.15
C LYS A 206 -19.19 16.27 -10.31
N LEU A 207 -18.53 15.17 -9.99
CA LEU A 207 -17.93 14.30 -11.01
C LEU A 207 -19.00 13.51 -11.80
N ALA A 208 -20.10 13.11 -11.17
CA ALA A 208 -21.21 12.49 -11.90
C ALA A 208 -21.80 13.45 -12.93
N ASN A 209 -22.00 14.72 -12.57
CA ASN A 209 -22.46 15.76 -13.49
C ASN A 209 -21.45 16.01 -14.63
N LEU A 210 -20.14 16.04 -14.31
CA LEU A 210 -19.09 16.17 -15.31
C LEU A 210 -19.07 15.00 -16.29
N LYS A 211 -19.29 13.77 -15.81
CA LYS A 211 -19.38 12.59 -16.66
C LYS A 211 -20.52 12.70 -17.65
N LEU A 212 -21.70 13.09 -17.20
CA LEU A 212 -22.84 13.34 -18.08
C LEU A 212 -22.53 14.45 -19.11
N PHE A 213 -21.83 15.49 -18.70
CA PHE A 213 -21.39 16.55 -19.62
C PHE A 213 -20.42 16.00 -20.70
N TYR A 214 -19.48 15.15 -20.29
CA TYR A 214 -18.56 14.51 -21.23
C TYR A 214 -19.28 13.58 -22.23
N GLU A 215 -20.27 12.86 -21.77
CA GLU A 215 -21.03 11.91 -22.60
C GLU A 215 -22.01 12.63 -23.57
N GLN A 216 -22.63 13.73 -23.14
CA GLN A 216 -23.72 14.36 -23.87
C GLN A 216 -23.32 15.64 -24.63
N ALA A 217 -22.43 16.45 -24.08
CA ALA A 217 -22.06 17.74 -24.67
C ALA A 217 -20.77 17.68 -25.50
N ILE A 218 -19.72 17.06 -25.00
CA ILE A 218 -18.41 17.01 -25.66
C ILE A 218 -18.47 16.38 -27.07
N PRO A 219 -19.22 15.29 -27.33
CA PRO A 219 -19.33 14.74 -28.68
C PRO A 219 -19.90 15.71 -29.70
N LYS A 220 -20.71 16.68 -29.26
CA LYS A 220 -21.35 17.69 -30.14
C LYS A 220 -20.45 18.89 -30.38
N VAL A 221 -19.59 19.26 -29.42
CA VAL A 221 -18.83 20.53 -29.47
C VAL A 221 -17.32 20.33 -29.60
N GLY A 222 -16.81 19.12 -29.34
CA GLY A 222 -15.39 18.77 -29.34
C GLY A 222 -14.66 19.13 -28.04
N TRP A 223 -13.59 18.38 -27.74
CA TRP A 223 -12.75 18.55 -26.57
C TRP A 223 -12.03 19.92 -26.52
N GLU A 224 -11.77 20.52 -27.66
CA GLU A 224 -11.02 21.79 -27.78
C GLU A 224 -11.88 23.03 -27.60
N LYS A 225 -13.19 22.89 -27.39
CA LYS A 225 -14.11 24.01 -27.28
C LYS A 225 -13.90 24.87 -26.05
N TYR A 226 -13.53 24.23 -24.94
CA TYR A 226 -13.47 24.89 -23.64
C TYR A 226 -12.01 24.87 -23.10
N SER A 227 -11.65 25.97 -22.43
CA SER A 227 -10.39 26.08 -21.69
C SER A 227 -10.54 25.69 -20.21
N MET A 228 -11.75 25.90 -19.65
CA MET A 228 -12.05 25.57 -18.26
C MET A 228 -13.51 25.06 -18.14
N ILE A 229 -13.69 24.06 -17.30
CA ILE A 229 -14.99 23.54 -16.87
C ILE A 229 -15.06 23.73 -15.36
N ASN A 230 -16.01 24.55 -14.89
CA ASN A 230 -16.13 24.93 -13.50
C ASN A 230 -17.35 24.22 -12.87
N LEU A 231 -17.09 23.44 -11.80
CA LEU A 231 -18.05 22.62 -11.06
C LEU A 231 -18.35 23.16 -9.66
N LYS A 232 -17.88 24.36 -9.33
CA LYS A 232 -18.10 24.99 -8.00
C LYS A 232 -19.56 25.33 -7.74
N TYR A 233 -20.36 25.46 -8.78
CA TYR A 233 -21.76 25.88 -8.67
C TYR A 233 -22.68 24.65 -8.64
N LYS A 234 -23.51 24.59 -7.61
CA LYS A 234 -24.44 23.47 -7.44
C LYS A 234 -25.39 23.36 -8.64
N ASN A 235 -25.52 22.15 -9.18
CA ASN A 235 -26.38 21.81 -10.32
C ASN A 235 -26.06 22.57 -11.63
N GLN A 236 -24.88 23.18 -11.75
CA GLN A 236 -24.47 23.91 -12.95
C GLN A 236 -23.05 23.59 -13.34
N ILE A 237 -22.82 23.45 -14.64
CA ILE A 237 -21.48 23.40 -15.22
C ILE A 237 -21.25 24.67 -16.01
N VAL A 238 -20.31 25.48 -15.55
CA VAL A 238 -19.96 26.75 -16.21
C VAL A 238 -18.68 26.55 -17.01
N CYS A 239 -18.75 26.76 -18.33
CA CYS A 239 -17.63 26.55 -19.23
C CYS A 239 -17.10 27.86 -19.76
N THR A 240 -15.76 28.04 -19.70
CA THR A 240 -15.05 29.14 -20.38
C THR A 240 -14.60 28.65 -21.74
N LYS A 241 -14.98 29.34 -22.80
CA LYS A 241 -14.53 29.06 -24.17
C LYS A 241 -13.03 29.44 -24.32
N LYS A 242 -12.35 28.79 -25.23
CA LYS A 242 -11.04 29.26 -25.71
C LYS A 242 -11.17 30.49 -26.55
#